data_e10005ea5d78472319f29c6bee2b349c
#
_entry.id   e10005ea5d78472319f29c6bee2b349c
#
_cell.length_a   1.000
_cell.length_b   1.000
_cell.length_c   1.000
_cell.angle_alpha   90.00
_cell.angle_beta   90.00
_cell.angle_gamma   90.00
#
_symmetry.space_group_name_H-M   'P 1'
#
loop_
_entity.id
_entity.type
_entity.pdbx_description
1 polymer ?
#
loop_
_entity_poly.entity_id
_entity_poly.type
_entity_poly.pdbx_seq_one_letter_code
_entity_poly.pdbx_strand_id
1 'polypeptide(L)'
;MRRYTGAMKVGARLGLGQVAIFVTLAVILNAQFTWWVVYSLRENREGLALQRALLVGRAEAAALRLELRAEEAALRIVTLSPGIIPPAQEPFVEVRVIERRTDQPPGWSWEEGRAALTWSLGRGHSAVAVLPADAAYRWLDGIDPTLRLVPREGSVLDLPRVALSAPFDRLAVSPDVGEWRQMLASYRRRIVLVVVEGVFFVAAMVSAVWLLWTVLHREGQRERQHENFVSAVTHELKTPLAGIRLALETVLSGRVGADGTRRFLTNALADADRLAGLVEKILEVTRYTGGAHRLRLEHGDLSQLVESEVAAAERRAAARGAVLESELAQGIQAPFDAEALAIVLSNLLENALKYAQGPPPTVHVRLALERGEAVIEVRDNGVGIAAEELEAVFRPFYRSSDEVTRRTPGTGIGLFVAREIMTAHGGRLMARSEGRGRGATFRLVLPGASALAEGEFSEYDGADSAR
;
A
#
# COMPACT_ATOMS: atom_id res chain seq x y z
N MET A 1 44.63 -11.29 -0.80
CA MET A 1 43.47 -11.35 0.14
C MET A 1 42.96 -10.01 0.67
N ARG A 2 43.73 -8.90 0.68
CA ARG A 2 43.25 -7.58 1.22
C ARG A 2 42.46 -6.67 0.25
N ARG A 3 42.36 -6.98 -1.04
CA ARG A 3 41.62 -6.15 -2.03
C ARG A 3 40.15 -6.56 -2.22
N TYR A 4 39.70 -7.76 -1.79
CA TYR A 4 38.30 -8.21 -1.92
C TYR A 4 37.41 -7.79 -0.75
N THR A 5 37.99 -7.44 0.41
CA THR A 5 37.21 -6.99 1.57
C THR A 5 36.72 -5.54 1.45
N GLY A 6 37.23 -4.75 0.51
CA GLY A 6 36.83 -3.37 0.27
C GLY A 6 35.53 -3.24 -0.55
N ALA A 7 35.30 -4.11 -1.52
CA ALA A 7 34.12 -4.07 -2.40
C ALA A 7 32.84 -4.54 -1.69
N MET A 8 32.95 -5.51 -0.78
CA MET A 8 31.81 -6.02 0.00
C MET A 8 31.22 -4.99 1.00
N LYS A 9 32.06 -4.07 1.50
CA LYS A 9 31.58 -3.01 2.41
C LYS A 9 30.93 -1.83 1.70
N VAL A 10 31.13 -1.67 0.40
CA VAL A 10 30.58 -0.54 -0.37
C VAL A 10 29.10 -0.78 -0.73
N GLY A 11 28.68 -2.00 -1.08
CA GLY A 11 27.29 -2.33 -1.40
C GLY A 11 26.33 -2.16 -0.22
N ALA A 12 26.71 -2.68 0.97
CA ALA A 12 25.94 -2.53 2.20
C ALA A 12 25.86 -1.07 2.70
N ARG A 13 26.87 -0.24 2.39
CA ARG A 13 26.88 1.18 2.75
C ARG A 13 26.02 2.04 1.81
N LEU A 14 25.89 1.66 0.53
CA LEU A 14 25.02 2.34 -0.41
C LEU A 14 23.53 2.14 -0.03
N GLY A 15 23.13 0.94 0.35
CA GLY A 15 21.76 0.67 0.84
C GLY A 15 21.41 1.44 2.12
N LEU A 16 22.32 1.49 3.10
CA LEU A 16 22.14 2.27 4.34
C LEU A 16 22.09 3.79 4.08
N GLY A 17 22.92 4.31 3.15
CA GLY A 17 22.90 5.73 2.75
C GLY A 17 21.59 6.12 2.08
N GLN A 18 21.06 5.30 1.20
CA GLN A 18 19.77 5.54 0.54
C GLN A 18 18.61 5.51 1.53
N VAL A 19 18.59 4.57 2.47
CA VAL A 19 17.60 4.51 3.56
C VAL A 19 17.69 5.77 4.42
N ALA A 20 18.90 6.20 4.81
CA ALA A 20 19.10 7.40 5.61
C ALA A 20 18.59 8.65 4.89
N ILE A 21 18.87 8.82 3.60
CA ILE A 21 18.37 9.93 2.78
C ILE A 21 16.84 9.90 2.73
N PHE A 22 16.23 8.73 2.54
CA PHE A 22 14.77 8.60 2.44
C PHE A 22 14.08 8.89 3.79
N VAL A 23 14.64 8.39 4.90
CA VAL A 23 14.14 8.69 6.25
C VAL A 23 14.25 10.19 6.54
N THR A 24 15.39 10.81 6.21
CA THR A 24 15.58 12.24 6.38
C THR A 24 14.58 13.06 5.57
N LEU A 25 14.35 12.69 4.31
CA LEU A 25 13.36 13.34 3.45
C LEU A 25 11.93 13.17 4.00
N ALA A 26 11.57 11.98 4.47
CA ALA A 26 10.28 11.71 5.08
C ALA A 26 10.05 12.54 6.36
N VAL A 27 11.10 12.70 7.20
CA VAL A 27 11.04 13.54 8.40
C VAL A 27 10.85 15.02 8.03
N ILE A 28 11.58 15.53 7.03
CA ILE A 28 11.46 16.92 6.57
C ILE A 28 10.05 17.18 6.01
N LEU A 29 9.55 16.29 5.15
CA LEU A 29 8.21 16.40 4.58
C LEU A 29 7.12 16.35 5.67
N ASN A 30 7.28 15.48 6.66
CA ASN A 30 6.35 15.40 7.79
C ASN A 30 6.36 16.67 8.63
N ALA A 31 7.54 17.22 8.93
CA ALA A 31 7.68 18.47 9.67
C ALA A 31 7.05 19.64 8.90
N GLN A 32 7.31 19.75 7.59
CA GLN A 32 6.73 20.77 6.72
C GLN A 32 5.22 20.66 6.62
N PHE A 33 4.69 19.44 6.51
CA PHE A 33 3.25 19.20 6.49
C PHE A 33 2.59 19.53 7.83
N THR A 34 3.19 19.14 8.95
CA THR A 34 2.70 19.46 10.29
C THR A 34 2.65 20.97 10.49
N TRP A 35 3.72 21.68 10.09
CA TRP A 35 3.75 23.13 10.12
C TRP A 35 2.62 23.74 9.28
N TRP A 36 2.39 23.24 8.05
CA TRP A 36 1.34 23.71 7.17
C TRP A 36 -0.07 23.52 7.78
N VAL A 37 -0.33 22.35 8.39
CA VAL A 37 -1.62 22.08 9.07
C VAL A 37 -1.83 23.05 10.23
N VAL A 38 -0.83 23.23 11.09
CA VAL A 38 -0.90 24.15 12.22
C VAL A 38 -1.11 25.58 11.74
N TYR A 39 -0.37 26.02 10.72
CA TYR A 39 -0.51 27.33 10.10
C TYR A 39 -1.93 27.54 9.53
N SER A 40 -2.42 26.60 8.74
CA SER A 40 -3.76 26.68 8.12
C SER A 40 -4.89 26.73 9.15
N LEU A 41 -4.78 25.96 10.23
CA LEU A 41 -5.75 25.98 11.33
C LEU A 41 -5.71 27.31 12.10
N ARG A 42 -4.51 27.86 12.32
CA ARG A 42 -4.33 29.14 12.98
C ARG A 42 -4.91 30.29 12.16
N GLU A 43 -4.55 30.36 10.88
CA GLU A 43 -5.05 31.39 9.95
C GLU A 43 -6.59 31.32 9.84
N ASN A 44 -7.15 30.12 9.79
CA ASN A 44 -8.59 29.92 9.74
C ASN A 44 -9.29 30.43 11.05
N ARG A 45 -8.68 30.21 12.23
CA ARG A 45 -9.17 30.73 13.52
C ARG A 45 -9.10 32.25 13.59
N GLU A 46 -7.98 32.83 13.16
CA GLU A 46 -7.79 34.28 13.15
C GLU A 46 -8.78 34.95 12.18
N GLY A 47 -8.99 34.35 10.99
CA GLY A 47 -9.99 34.84 10.03
C GLY A 47 -11.43 34.79 10.58
N LEU A 48 -11.81 33.71 11.28
CA LEU A 48 -13.11 33.64 11.94
C LEU A 48 -13.28 34.66 13.03
N ALA A 49 -12.24 34.86 13.86
CA ALA A 49 -12.25 35.85 14.95
C ALA A 49 -12.41 37.27 14.38
N LEU A 50 -11.71 37.61 13.31
CA LEU A 50 -11.81 38.89 12.63
C LEU A 50 -13.22 39.12 12.06
N GLN A 51 -13.78 38.14 11.33
CA GLN A 51 -15.14 38.26 10.79
C GLN A 51 -16.19 38.43 11.89
N ARG A 52 -16.04 37.66 12.99
CA ARG A 52 -16.90 37.83 14.19
C ARG A 52 -16.79 39.23 14.79
N ALA A 53 -15.58 39.74 14.95
CA ALA A 53 -15.34 41.10 15.47
C ALA A 53 -15.96 42.18 14.59
N LEU A 54 -15.87 42.04 13.26
CA LEU A 54 -16.50 42.96 12.32
C LEU A 54 -18.02 42.94 12.41
N LEU A 55 -18.65 41.77 12.53
CA LEU A 55 -20.10 41.66 12.70
C LEU A 55 -20.59 42.27 14.03
N VAL A 56 -19.84 42.02 15.11
CA VAL A 56 -20.13 42.62 16.42
C VAL A 56 -19.97 44.14 16.39
N GLY A 57 -18.86 44.65 15.82
CA GLY A 57 -18.61 46.07 15.68
C GLY A 57 -19.68 46.80 14.85
N ARG A 58 -20.20 46.16 13.79
CA ARG A 58 -21.35 46.69 13.02
C ARG A 58 -22.61 46.78 13.88
N ALA A 59 -22.89 45.74 14.69
CA ALA A 59 -24.03 45.74 15.60
C ALA A 59 -23.91 46.79 16.70
N GLU A 60 -22.70 46.98 17.25
CA GLU A 60 -22.41 48.02 18.24
C GLU A 60 -22.61 49.44 17.66
N ALA A 61 -22.06 49.67 16.45
CA ALA A 61 -22.24 50.96 15.78
C ALA A 61 -23.71 51.26 15.43
N ALA A 62 -24.47 50.23 15.04
CA ALA A 62 -25.90 50.37 14.77
C ALA A 62 -26.71 50.62 16.05
N ALA A 63 -26.37 49.91 17.14
CA ALA A 63 -26.99 50.15 18.45
C ALA A 63 -26.79 51.59 18.93
N LEU A 64 -25.56 52.07 18.86
CA LEU A 64 -25.25 53.46 19.22
C LEU A 64 -26.03 54.48 18.37
N ARG A 65 -26.14 54.25 17.05
CA ARG A 65 -26.92 55.15 16.17
C ARG A 65 -28.41 55.11 16.46
N LEU A 66 -28.96 53.97 16.84
CA LEU A 66 -30.35 53.84 17.28
C LEU A 66 -30.61 54.65 18.57
N GLU A 67 -29.73 54.53 19.57
CA GLU A 67 -29.80 55.25 20.82
C GLU A 67 -29.71 56.81 20.60
N LEU A 68 -28.74 57.22 19.79
CA LEU A 68 -28.60 58.65 19.44
C LEU A 68 -29.83 59.20 18.73
N ARG A 69 -30.46 58.43 17.82
CA ARG A 69 -31.73 58.88 17.19
C ARG A 69 -32.86 58.98 18.16
N ALA A 70 -32.94 58.11 19.17
CA ALA A 70 -33.97 58.20 20.21
C ALA A 70 -33.75 59.38 21.10
N GLU A 71 -32.51 59.69 21.50
CA GLU A 71 -32.16 60.89 22.27
C GLU A 71 -32.41 62.16 21.48
N GLU A 72 -32.05 62.22 20.21
CA GLU A 72 -32.32 63.37 19.35
C GLU A 72 -33.80 63.60 19.19
N ALA A 73 -34.62 62.56 19.01
CA ALA A 73 -36.07 62.67 18.95
C ALA A 73 -36.67 63.23 20.29
N ALA A 74 -36.13 62.65 21.41
CA ALA A 74 -36.52 63.11 22.73
C ALA A 74 -36.20 64.64 22.97
N LEU A 75 -34.97 65.04 22.61
CA LEU A 75 -34.51 66.37 22.74
C LEU A 75 -35.35 67.37 21.91
N ARG A 76 -35.66 66.99 20.66
CA ARG A 76 -36.48 67.81 19.77
C ARG A 76 -37.88 68.10 20.37
N ILE A 77 -38.58 67.06 20.85
CA ILE A 77 -39.96 67.25 21.38
C ILE A 77 -39.97 67.95 22.68
N VAL A 78 -38.98 67.76 23.54
CA VAL A 78 -38.91 68.48 24.86
C VAL A 78 -38.53 69.94 24.70
N THR A 79 -37.61 70.26 23.77
CA THR A 79 -37.13 71.68 23.58
C THR A 79 -38.09 72.56 22.78
N LEU A 80 -38.84 71.94 21.81
CA LEU A 80 -39.76 72.70 20.99
C LEU A 80 -41.06 73.16 21.73
N SER A 81 -41.31 72.64 22.94
CA SER A 81 -42.60 72.85 23.63
C SER A 81 -42.50 73.04 25.14
N PRO A 82 -41.77 74.05 25.62
CA PRO A 82 -41.76 74.37 27.02
C PRO A 82 -43.15 74.89 27.46
N GLY A 83 -43.91 74.01 28.12
CA GLY A 83 -45.24 74.36 28.66
C GLY A 83 -46.41 74.34 27.69
N ILE A 84 -46.26 73.92 26.46
CA ILE A 84 -47.31 73.74 25.46
C ILE A 84 -47.33 72.25 25.01
N ILE A 85 -48.52 71.73 24.74
CA ILE A 85 -48.69 70.40 24.19
C ILE A 85 -48.29 70.45 22.70
N PRO A 86 -47.18 69.85 22.29
CA PRO A 86 -46.85 69.85 20.88
C PRO A 86 -47.77 68.86 20.12
N PRO A 87 -48.15 69.18 18.87
CA PRO A 87 -48.78 68.16 18.01
C PRO A 87 -47.85 66.97 17.84
N ALA A 88 -48.39 65.79 17.66
CA ALA A 88 -47.60 64.63 17.37
C ALA A 88 -46.71 64.88 16.15
N GLN A 89 -45.40 64.89 16.32
CA GLN A 89 -44.41 65.08 15.27
C GLN A 89 -43.62 63.78 15.11
N GLU A 90 -43.32 63.45 13.90
CA GLU A 90 -42.40 62.29 13.66
C GLU A 90 -41.12 62.41 14.48
N PRO A 91 -40.71 61.37 15.18
CA PRO A 91 -41.18 59.98 15.02
C PRO A 91 -42.33 59.58 15.99
N PHE A 92 -42.84 60.41 16.81
CA PHE A 92 -43.88 60.10 17.79
C PHE A 92 -45.26 60.03 17.11
N VAL A 93 -46.06 59.02 17.47
CA VAL A 93 -47.42 58.82 16.92
C VAL A 93 -48.50 59.41 17.80
N GLU A 94 -48.24 59.63 19.08
CA GLU A 94 -49.19 60.13 20.06
C GLU A 94 -48.47 60.95 21.05
N VAL A 95 -49.05 62.13 21.41
CA VAL A 95 -48.63 62.97 22.52
C VAL A 95 -49.85 63.25 23.37
N ARG A 96 -49.78 62.86 24.62
CA ARG A 96 -50.87 63.05 25.58
C ARG A 96 -50.38 63.75 26.86
N VAL A 97 -51.30 64.48 27.51
CA VAL A 97 -51.05 65.10 28.82
C VAL A 97 -51.64 64.22 29.89
N ILE A 98 -50.94 64.00 30.96
CA ILE A 98 -51.37 63.25 32.12
C ILE A 98 -51.33 64.21 33.36
N GLU A 99 -52.35 64.12 34.19
CA GLU A 99 -52.37 64.84 35.47
C GLU A 99 -51.52 64.09 36.51
N ARG A 100 -50.20 64.10 36.28
CA ARG A 100 -49.25 63.50 37.22
C ARG A 100 -48.03 64.40 37.29
N ARG A 101 -47.72 64.90 38.45
CA ARG A 101 -46.50 65.65 38.68
C ARG A 101 -45.31 64.72 38.68
N THR A 102 -44.44 64.89 37.76
CA THR A 102 -43.11 64.28 37.74
C THR A 102 -42.08 65.38 37.90
N ASP A 103 -41.43 65.45 39.06
CA ASP A 103 -40.29 66.34 39.28
C ASP A 103 -38.96 65.70 38.76
N GLN A 104 -39.08 64.60 38.01
CA GLN A 104 -37.97 63.89 37.41
C GLN A 104 -37.59 64.46 36.01
N PRO A 105 -36.30 64.46 35.65
CA PRO A 105 -35.89 64.80 34.29
C PRO A 105 -36.61 63.94 33.23
N PRO A 106 -36.70 64.46 32.01
CA PRO A 106 -37.28 63.65 30.90
C PRO A 106 -36.71 62.22 30.90
N GLY A 107 -37.59 61.23 30.89
CA GLY A 107 -37.20 59.83 31.02
C GLY A 107 -38.02 58.93 30.13
N TRP A 108 -37.38 57.90 29.64
CA TRP A 108 -38.01 56.85 28.85
C TRP A 108 -38.66 55.77 29.74
N SER A 109 -39.83 55.32 29.35
CA SER A 109 -40.56 54.20 29.95
C SER A 109 -41.23 53.35 28.90
N TRP A 110 -41.72 52.18 29.29
CA TRP A 110 -42.51 51.29 28.41
C TRP A 110 -43.96 51.36 28.86
N GLU A 111 -44.84 51.80 27.99
CA GLU A 111 -46.29 51.78 28.18
C GLU A 111 -46.94 50.95 27.11
N GLU A 112 -47.74 49.94 27.47
CA GLU A 112 -48.45 49.02 26.53
C GLU A 112 -47.58 48.43 25.41
N GLY A 113 -46.31 48.07 25.72
CA GLY A 113 -45.39 47.51 24.73
C GLY A 113 -44.77 48.52 23.78
N ARG A 114 -44.90 49.81 24.05
CA ARG A 114 -44.32 50.92 23.26
C ARG A 114 -43.39 51.78 24.14
N ALA A 115 -42.37 52.33 23.52
CA ALA A 115 -41.47 53.21 24.17
C ALA A 115 -42.16 54.62 24.32
N ALA A 116 -42.21 55.14 25.53
CA ALA A 116 -42.84 56.40 25.87
C ALA A 116 -41.86 57.30 26.55
N LEU A 117 -41.75 58.55 26.10
CA LEU A 117 -40.99 59.63 26.74
C LEU A 117 -41.90 60.47 27.61
N THR A 118 -41.58 60.62 28.91
CA THR A 118 -42.34 61.40 29.84
C THR A 118 -41.49 62.60 30.27
N TRP A 119 -42.07 63.84 30.25
CA TRP A 119 -41.40 65.03 30.74
C TRP A 119 -42.40 65.93 31.45
N SER A 120 -41.91 66.82 32.35
CA SER A 120 -42.75 67.75 33.10
C SER A 120 -43.14 69.00 32.26
N LEU A 121 -44.42 69.34 32.25
CA LEU A 121 -44.92 70.58 31.67
C LEU A 121 -45.08 71.73 32.73
N GLY A 122 -44.84 71.45 33.98
CA GLY A 122 -45.13 72.34 35.07
C GLY A 122 -46.61 72.32 35.55
N ARG A 123 -46.93 72.99 36.62
CA ARG A 123 -48.29 73.09 37.20
C ARG A 123 -48.97 71.72 37.48
N GLY A 124 -48.19 70.69 37.77
CA GLY A 124 -48.73 69.40 38.11
C GLY A 124 -49.07 68.47 36.91
N HIS A 125 -48.72 68.87 35.72
CA HIS A 125 -48.98 68.13 34.49
C HIS A 125 -47.67 67.60 33.89
N SER A 126 -47.74 66.43 33.22
CA SER A 126 -46.65 65.86 32.45
C SER A 126 -47.15 65.50 31.05
N ALA A 127 -46.29 65.61 30.09
CA ALA A 127 -46.54 65.09 28.72
C ALA A 127 -45.91 63.75 28.56
N VAL A 128 -46.60 62.89 27.80
CA VAL A 128 -46.13 61.57 27.38
C VAL A 128 -46.16 61.47 25.84
N ALA A 129 -45.02 61.27 25.22
CA ALA A 129 -44.92 61.07 23.79
C ALA A 129 -44.58 59.58 23.51
N VAL A 130 -45.38 58.93 22.71
CA VAL A 130 -45.26 57.46 22.44
C VAL A 130 -44.67 57.27 21.08
N LEU A 131 -43.59 56.43 20.99
CA LEU A 131 -43.02 55.98 19.75
C LEU A 131 -43.88 54.86 19.15
N PRO A 132 -43.93 54.74 17.78
CA PRO A 132 -44.55 53.59 17.13
C PRO A 132 -43.85 52.30 17.56
N ALA A 133 -44.59 51.21 17.67
CA ALA A 133 -44.04 49.92 18.08
C ALA A 133 -42.93 49.41 17.13
N ASP A 134 -42.96 49.81 15.87
CA ASP A 134 -42.01 49.46 14.82
C ASP A 134 -40.88 50.49 14.59
N ALA A 135 -40.85 51.56 15.39
CA ALA A 135 -39.85 52.65 15.19
C ALA A 135 -38.41 52.12 15.20
N ALA A 136 -38.07 51.32 16.19
CA ALA A 136 -36.72 50.71 16.28
C ALA A 136 -36.38 49.87 15.05
N TYR A 137 -37.33 49.11 14.55
CA TYR A 137 -37.14 48.25 13.36
C TYR A 137 -36.91 49.10 12.10
N ARG A 138 -37.73 50.11 11.84
CA ARG A 138 -37.58 51.03 10.70
C ARG A 138 -36.25 51.79 10.75
N TRP A 139 -35.84 52.23 11.94
CA TRP A 139 -34.58 52.95 12.10
C TRP A 139 -33.37 52.02 11.88
N LEU A 140 -33.43 50.80 12.38
CA LEU A 140 -32.35 49.82 12.15
C LEU A 140 -32.22 49.48 10.66
N ASP A 141 -33.34 49.24 9.96
CA ASP A 141 -33.34 48.95 8.53
C ASP A 141 -32.71 50.05 7.70
N GLY A 142 -32.96 51.32 8.11
CA GLY A 142 -32.32 52.49 7.49
C GLY A 142 -30.84 52.68 7.89
N ILE A 143 -30.34 52.03 8.93
CA ILE A 143 -28.93 52.08 9.38
C ILE A 143 -28.14 50.94 8.74
N ASP A 144 -28.62 49.73 8.87
CA ASP A 144 -27.99 48.51 8.33
C ASP A 144 -29.06 47.41 8.17
N PRO A 145 -29.49 47.13 6.93
CA PRO A 145 -30.55 46.15 6.66
C PRO A 145 -30.10 44.69 6.88
N THR A 146 -28.82 44.45 7.12
CA THR A 146 -28.26 43.11 7.43
C THR A 146 -28.29 42.75 8.91
N LEU A 147 -28.68 43.70 9.76
CA LEU A 147 -28.84 43.49 11.19
C LEU A 147 -30.32 43.27 11.55
N ARG A 148 -30.57 42.65 12.68
CA ARG A 148 -31.91 42.37 13.18
C ARG A 148 -32.04 42.80 14.64
N LEU A 149 -33.21 43.27 15.00
CA LEU A 149 -33.60 43.44 16.40
C LEU A 149 -34.10 42.10 16.92
N VAL A 150 -33.57 41.70 18.06
CA VAL A 150 -33.94 40.47 18.75
C VAL A 150 -34.30 40.81 20.21
N PRO A 151 -35.12 40.02 20.89
CA PRO A 151 -35.33 40.18 22.32
C PRO A 151 -33.99 40.09 23.08
N ARG A 152 -33.81 40.96 24.09
CA ARG A 152 -32.59 40.93 24.94
C ARG A 152 -32.46 39.60 25.68
N GLU A 153 -33.58 39.06 26.17
CA GLU A 153 -33.67 37.76 26.84
C GLU A 153 -34.26 36.74 25.91
N GLY A 154 -33.71 35.53 25.94
CA GLY A 154 -34.15 34.38 25.10
C GLY A 154 -33.00 33.78 24.35
N SER A 155 -32.89 32.44 24.42
CA SER A 155 -31.82 31.68 23.81
C SER A 155 -32.32 31.01 22.55
N VAL A 156 -31.98 31.50 21.39
CA VAL A 156 -32.23 30.77 20.15
C VAL A 156 -31.01 30.78 19.28
N LEU A 157 -29.88 30.64 19.53
CA LEU A 157 -28.62 30.49 18.79
C LEU A 157 -27.50 31.30 19.49
N ASP A 158 -26.31 30.81 19.40
CA ASP A 158 -25.06 31.44 19.88
C ASP A 158 -24.70 32.70 19.04
N LEU A 159 -25.69 33.54 18.80
CA LEU A 159 -25.56 34.80 18.05
C LEU A 159 -25.03 35.90 18.96
N PRO A 160 -24.06 36.68 18.51
CA PRO A 160 -23.65 37.87 19.25
C PRO A 160 -24.80 38.85 19.32
N ARG A 161 -25.05 39.40 20.52
CA ARG A 161 -26.12 40.37 20.80
C ARG A 161 -25.53 41.60 21.47
N VAL A 162 -25.86 42.75 20.94
CA VAL A 162 -25.51 44.03 21.54
C VAL A 162 -26.78 44.59 22.16
N ALA A 163 -26.84 44.64 23.49
CA ALA A 163 -27.98 45.15 24.21
C ALA A 163 -28.14 46.66 23.96
N LEU A 164 -29.37 47.09 23.79
CA LEU A 164 -29.71 48.49 23.68
C LEU A 164 -30.02 49.09 25.07
N SER A 165 -29.78 50.41 25.20
CA SER A 165 -30.22 51.20 26.33
C SER A 165 -31.65 51.70 26.12
N ALA A 166 -32.21 52.32 27.14
CA ALA A 166 -33.54 52.99 27.01
C ALA A 166 -33.55 53.94 25.80
N PRO A 167 -34.63 54.01 25.02
CA PRO A 167 -35.93 53.36 25.26
C PRO A 167 -36.07 51.93 24.76
N PHE A 168 -35.00 51.30 24.24
CA PHE A 168 -35.05 50.01 23.60
C PHE A 168 -34.39 48.89 24.44
N ASP A 169 -34.33 49.07 25.76
CA ASP A 169 -33.62 48.20 26.72
C ASP A 169 -34.07 46.72 26.73
N ARG A 170 -35.25 46.41 26.15
CA ARG A 170 -35.76 45.05 25.97
C ARG A 170 -35.29 44.38 24.67
N LEU A 171 -34.60 45.12 23.82
CA LEU A 171 -34.13 44.70 22.53
C LEU A 171 -32.59 44.64 22.50
N ALA A 172 -32.07 43.87 21.57
CA ALA A 172 -30.65 43.81 21.22
C ALA A 172 -30.49 43.79 19.70
N VAL A 173 -29.42 44.36 19.22
CA VAL A 173 -29.01 44.27 17.82
C VAL A 173 -28.17 42.99 17.61
N SER A 174 -28.49 42.25 16.60
CA SER A 174 -27.79 40.98 16.23
C SER A 174 -27.59 40.92 14.73
N PRO A 175 -26.52 40.28 14.23
CA PRO A 175 -26.40 39.95 12.83
C PRO A 175 -27.53 39.06 12.34
N ASP A 176 -27.79 39.08 11.02
CA ASP A 176 -28.76 38.18 10.42
C ASP A 176 -28.34 36.70 10.59
N VAL A 177 -29.29 35.85 10.90
CA VAL A 177 -29.05 34.41 11.14
C VAL A 177 -28.42 33.73 9.91
N GLY A 178 -28.81 34.17 8.71
CA GLY A 178 -28.29 33.64 7.45
C GLY A 178 -26.79 33.97 7.28
N GLU A 179 -26.43 35.23 7.50
CA GLU A 179 -25.03 35.71 7.43
C GLU A 179 -24.14 34.96 8.44
N TRP A 180 -24.62 34.81 9.66
CA TRP A 180 -23.93 34.08 10.72
C TRP A 180 -23.74 32.59 10.37
N ARG A 181 -24.78 31.92 9.86
CA ARG A 181 -24.71 30.53 9.44
C ARG A 181 -23.77 30.32 8.26
N GLN A 182 -23.77 31.20 7.28
CA GLN A 182 -22.86 31.13 6.13
C GLN A 182 -21.39 31.26 6.56
N MET A 183 -21.10 32.20 7.49
CA MET A 183 -19.78 32.36 8.08
C MET A 183 -19.31 31.07 8.76
N LEU A 184 -20.14 30.48 9.62
CA LEU A 184 -19.80 29.22 10.29
C LEU A 184 -19.67 28.05 9.34
N ALA A 185 -20.50 27.98 8.30
CA ALA A 185 -20.44 26.92 7.28
C ALA A 185 -19.14 27.00 6.45
N SER A 186 -18.72 28.21 6.09
CA SER A 186 -17.45 28.42 5.37
C SER A 186 -16.25 28.00 6.22
N TYR A 187 -16.25 28.30 7.50
CA TYR A 187 -15.23 27.87 8.46
C TYR A 187 -15.17 26.34 8.59
N ARG A 188 -16.32 25.69 8.79
CA ARG A 188 -16.41 24.22 8.88
C ARG A 188 -15.90 23.55 7.60
N ARG A 189 -16.26 24.07 6.42
CA ARG A 189 -15.82 23.54 5.12
C ARG A 189 -14.30 23.58 5.00
N ARG A 190 -13.65 24.68 5.40
CA ARG A 190 -12.19 24.81 5.39
C ARG A 190 -11.52 23.83 6.34
N ILE A 191 -12.05 23.62 7.54
CA ILE A 191 -11.52 22.62 8.48
C ILE A 191 -11.60 21.24 7.88
N VAL A 192 -12.75 20.85 7.29
CA VAL A 192 -12.92 19.54 6.65
C VAL A 192 -11.90 19.32 5.54
N LEU A 193 -11.67 20.33 4.70
CA LEU A 193 -10.66 20.25 3.63
C LEU A 193 -9.25 19.99 4.20
N VAL A 194 -8.83 20.76 5.20
CA VAL A 194 -7.51 20.57 5.85
C VAL A 194 -7.38 19.18 6.47
N VAL A 195 -8.44 18.66 7.10
CA VAL A 195 -8.43 17.31 7.67
C VAL A 195 -8.32 16.23 6.58
N VAL A 196 -9.10 16.37 5.49
CA VAL A 196 -9.07 15.41 4.37
C VAL A 196 -7.70 15.41 3.70
N GLU A 197 -7.11 16.57 3.43
CA GLU A 197 -5.76 16.69 2.88
C GLU A 197 -4.72 16.07 3.83
N GLY A 198 -4.89 16.27 5.15
CA GLY A 198 -4.04 15.67 6.18
C GLY A 198 -4.08 14.16 6.17
N VAL A 199 -5.26 13.57 6.14
CA VAL A 199 -5.44 12.11 6.09
C VAL A 199 -4.83 11.54 4.81
N PHE A 200 -5.07 12.19 3.66
CA PHE A 200 -4.50 11.77 2.37
C PHE A 200 -2.96 11.78 2.41
N PHE A 201 -2.35 12.84 2.95
CA PHE A 201 -0.89 12.95 3.05
C PHE A 201 -0.30 11.85 3.94
N VAL A 202 -0.89 11.60 5.10
CA VAL A 202 -0.45 10.51 6.00
C VAL A 202 -0.58 9.15 5.33
N ALA A 203 -1.68 8.88 4.65
CA ALA A 203 -1.89 7.63 3.92
C ALA A 203 -0.84 7.43 2.80
N ALA A 204 -0.54 8.47 2.02
CA ALA A 204 0.47 8.45 0.99
C ALA A 204 1.87 8.18 1.56
N MET A 205 2.22 8.82 2.67
CA MET A 205 3.50 8.62 3.35
C MET A 205 3.65 7.19 3.89
N VAL A 206 2.63 6.65 4.55
CA VAL A 206 2.63 5.26 5.04
C VAL A 206 2.78 4.27 3.89
N SER A 207 2.08 4.51 2.78
CA SER A 207 2.19 3.67 1.57
C SER A 207 3.60 3.71 0.96
N ALA A 208 4.23 4.89 0.91
CA ALA A 208 5.59 5.04 0.41
C ALA A 208 6.62 4.31 1.29
N VAL A 209 6.51 4.43 2.61
CA VAL A 209 7.37 3.72 3.56
C VAL A 209 7.19 2.21 3.45
N TRP A 210 5.95 1.73 3.34
CA TRP A 210 5.65 0.31 3.17
C TRP A 210 6.23 -0.24 1.86
N LEU A 211 6.08 0.49 0.74
CA LEU A 211 6.65 0.11 -0.54
C LEU A 211 8.19 0.02 -0.47
N LEU A 212 8.83 1.03 0.10
CA LEU A 212 10.28 1.04 0.29
C LEU A 212 10.73 -0.15 1.14
N TRP A 213 10.06 -0.42 2.26
CA TRP A 213 10.36 -1.55 3.12
C TRP A 213 10.26 -2.89 2.36
N THR A 214 9.23 -3.06 1.54
CA THR A 214 9.08 -4.29 0.74
C THR A 214 10.19 -4.46 -0.30
N VAL A 215 10.60 -3.37 -0.96
CA VAL A 215 11.71 -3.39 -1.95
C VAL A 215 13.03 -3.75 -1.27
N LEU A 216 13.39 -3.06 -0.19
CA LEU A 216 14.63 -3.31 0.54
C LEU A 216 14.69 -4.72 1.15
N HIS A 217 13.55 -5.20 1.65
CA HIS A 217 13.48 -6.54 2.22
C HIS A 217 13.70 -7.63 1.15
N ARG A 218 13.12 -7.45 -0.05
CA ARG A 218 13.34 -8.35 -1.18
C ARG A 218 14.79 -8.32 -1.68
N GLU A 219 15.41 -7.15 -1.74
CA GLU A 219 16.80 -6.99 -2.17
C GLU A 219 17.76 -7.66 -1.19
N GLY A 220 17.58 -7.45 0.12
CA GLY A 220 18.37 -8.11 1.16
C GLY A 220 18.22 -9.64 1.19
N GLN A 221 17.05 -10.18 0.81
CA GLN A 221 16.86 -11.63 0.67
C GLN A 221 17.62 -12.18 -0.53
N ARG A 222 17.61 -11.50 -1.68
CA ARG A 222 18.36 -11.90 -2.88
C ARG A 222 19.87 -11.89 -2.63
N GLU A 223 20.38 -10.87 -1.95
CA GLU A 223 21.81 -10.76 -1.62
C GLU A 223 22.28 -11.92 -0.70
N ARG A 224 21.50 -12.21 0.34
CA ARG A 224 21.78 -13.36 1.23
C ARG A 224 21.72 -14.70 0.50
N GLN A 225 20.77 -14.88 -0.42
CA GLN A 225 20.69 -16.11 -1.24
C GLN A 225 21.93 -16.24 -2.13
N HIS A 226 22.40 -15.14 -2.75
CA HIS A 226 23.59 -15.13 -3.56
C HIS A 226 24.87 -15.42 -2.74
N GLU A 227 25.02 -14.82 -1.57
CA GLU A 227 26.16 -15.09 -0.66
C GLU A 227 26.16 -16.56 -0.21
N ASN A 228 25.03 -17.09 0.19
CA ASN A 228 24.90 -18.51 0.56
C ASN A 228 25.22 -19.44 -0.61
N PHE A 229 24.78 -19.09 -1.84
CA PHE A 229 25.11 -19.84 -3.05
C PHE A 229 26.61 -19.87 -3.30
N VAL A 230 27.28 -18.71 -3.32
CA VAL A 230 28.75 -18.62 -3.54
C VAL A 230 29.53 -19.39 -2.48
N SER A 231 29.12 -19.29 -1.21
CA SER A 231 29.74 -20.01 -0.10
C SER A 231 29.60 -21.54 -0.27
N ALA A 232 28.42 -22.01 -0.61
CA ALA A 232 28.14 -23.43 -0.80
C ALA A 232 28.86 -23.99 -2.04
N VAL A 233 28.87 -23.25 -3.17
CA VAL A 233 29.68 -23.61 -4.37
C VAL A 233 31.14 -23.79 -3.98
N THR A 234 31.70 -22.82 -3.26
CA THR A 234 33.12 -22.87 -2.86
C THR A 234 33.42 -24.10 -2.02
N HIS A 235 32.54 -24.45 -1.09
CA HIS A 235 32.69 -25.63 -0.24
C HIS A 235 32.60 -26.94 -1.03
N GLU A 236 31.62 -27.05 -1.95
CA GLU A 236 31.42 -28.27 -2.75
C GLU A 236 32.50 -28.48 -3.82
N LEU A 237 33.15 -27.40 -4.32
CA LEU A 237 34.32 -27.47 -5.21
C LEU A 237 35.59 -27.90 -4.45
N LYS A 238 35.75 -27.41 -3.18
CA LYS A 238 36.96 -27.66 -2.40
C LYS A 238 37.14 -29.13 -2.00
N THR A 239 36.04 -29.84 -1.75
CA THR A 239 36.05 -31.25 -1.29
C THR A 239 36.62 -32.19 -2.34
N PRO A 240 36.10 -32.30 -3.59
CA PRO A 240 36.68 -33.20 -4.61
C PRO A 240 38.09 -32.76 -5.02
N LEU A 241 38.37 -31.46 -5.06
CA LEU A 241 39.71 -30.96 -5.36
C LEU A 241 40.75 -31.40 -4.31
N ALA A 242 40.36 -31.39 -3.02
CA ALA A 242 41.23 -31.93 -1.94
C ALA A 242 41.43 -33.43 -2.06
N GLY A 243 40.36 -34.20 -2.48
CA GLY A 243 40.43 -35.62 -2.73
C GLY A 243 41.40 -35.97 -3.87
N ILE A 244 41.27 -35.29 -5.02
CA ILE A 244 42.15 -35.43 -6.17
C ILE A 244 43.62 -35.14 -5.74
N ARG A 245 43.86 -34.00 -5.05
CA ARG A 245 45.17 -33.60 -4.59
C ARG A 245 45.82 -34.66 -3.66
N LEU A 246 45.03 -35.13 -2.66
CA LEU A 246 45.50 -36.15 -1.72
C LEU A 246 45.85 -37.48 -2.43
N ALA A 247 45.02 -37.91 -3.38
CA ALA A 247 45.26 -39.10 -4.17
C ALA A 247 46.57 -39.00 -4.98
N LEU A 248 46.77 -37.86 -5.65
CA LEU A 248 48.01 -37.58 -6.41
C LEU A 248 49.25 -37.49 -5.50
N GLU A 249 49.19 -36.74 -4.36
CA GLU A 249 50.27 -36.68 -3.41
C GLU A 249 50.64 -38.05 -2.84
N THR A 250 49.65 -38.91 -2.58
CA THR A 250 49.82 -40.29 -2.11
C THR A 250 50.55 -41.14 -3.13
N VAL A 251 50.16 -41.10 -4.40
CA VAL A 251 50.79 -41.83 -5.49
C VAL A 251 52.22 -41.31 -5.71
N LEU A 252 52.46 -40.00 -5.73
CA LEU A 252 53.77 -39.38 -5.90
C LEU A 252 54.75 -39.68 -4.77
N SER A 253 54.24 -39.97 -3.56
CA SER A 253 55.08 -40.37 -2.42
C SER A 253 55.80 -41.70 -2.62
N GLY A 254 55.43 -42.51 -3.61
CA GLY A 254 56.02 -43.80 -3.91
C GLY A 254 55.77 -44.92 -2.86
N ARG A 255 54.92 -44.62 -1.84
CA ARG A 255 54.65 -45.53 -0.71
C ARG A 255 53.58 -46.56 -0.96
N VAL A 256 52.93 -46.52 -2.15
CA VAL A 256 51.82 -47.38 -2.52
C VAL A 256 52.21 -48.34 -3.63
N GLY A 257 51.90 -49.62 -3.50
CA GLY A 257 52.12 -50.62 -4.57
C GLY A 257 51.19 -50.41 -5.78
N ALA A 258 51.36 -51.17 -6.83
CA ALA A 258 50.64 -51.03 -8.10
C ALA A 258 49.13 -51.00 -7.95
N ASP A 259 48.51 -51.89 -7.13
CA ASP A 259 47.08 -51.94 -6.91
C ASP A 259 46.56 -50.73 -6.14
N GLY A 260 47.33 -50.25 -5.15
CA GLY A 260 47.03 -49.01 -4.43
C GLY A 260 47.06 -47.80 -5.34
N THR A 261 48.08 -47.70 -6.21
CA THR A 261 48.21 -46.61 -7.19
C THR A 261 47.00 -46.57 -8.11
N ARG A 262 46.59 -47.72 -8.67
CA ARG A 262 45.42 -47.82 -9.53
C ARG A 262 44.15 -47.37 -8.82
N ARG A 263 43.92 -47.77 -7.56
CA ARG A 263 42.77 -47.41 -6.76
C ARG A 263 42.73 -45.88 -6.46
N PHE A 264 43.86 -45.26 -6.11
CA PHE A 264 43.95 -43.82 -5.87
C PHE A 264 43.69 -43.00 -7.14
N LEU A 265 44.23 -43.44 -8.29
CA LEU A 265 44.01 -42.78 -9.58
C LEU A 265 42.54 -42.91 -10.03
N THR A 266 41.90 -44.09 -9.82
CA THR A 266 40.49 -44.28 -10.12
C THR A 266 39.61 -43.38 -9.28
N ASN A 267 39.90 -43.21 -7.97
CA ASN A 267 39.18 -42.31 -7.10
C ASN A 267 39.38 -40.82 -7.51
N ALA A 268 40.62 -40.45 -7.86
CA ALA A 268 40.90 -39.10 -8.35
C ALA A 268 40.16 -38.77 -9.66
N LEU A 269 40.04 -39.75 -10.56
CA LEU A 269 39.28 -39.59 -11.82
C LEU A 269 37.77 -39.39 -11.50
N ALA A 270 37.22 -40.22 -10.61
CA ALA A 270 35.82 -40.09 -10.19
C ALA A 270 35.52 -38.71 -9.52
N ASP A 271 36.48 -38.19 -8.71
CA ASP A 271 36.36 -36.84 -8.11
C ASP A 271 36.49 -35.74 -9.18
N ALA A 272 37.32 -35.93 -10.22
CA ALA A 272 37.42 -35.01 -11.36
C ALA A 272 36.14 -34.95 -12.18
N ASP A 273 35.55 -36.11 -12.51
CA ASP A 273 34.27 -36.21 -13.20
C ASP A 273 33.15 -35.56 -12.41
N ARG A 274 33.14 -35.75 -11.09
CA ARG A 274 32.19 -35.09 -10.19
C ARG A 274 32.36 -33.56 -10.20
N LEU A 275 33.60 -33.07 -10.22
CA LEU A 275 33.92 -31.64 -10.28
C LEU A 275 33.45 -31.03 -11.60
N ALA A 276 33.70 -31.71 -12.75
CA ALA A 276 33.23 -31.29 -14.06
C ALA A 276 31.69 -31.14 -14.09
N GLY A 277 30.97 -32.18 -13.64
CA GLY A 277 29.51 -32.12 -13.55
C GLY A 277 28.96 -31.03 -12.60
N LEU A 278 29.70 -30.68 -11.52
CA LEU A 278 29.33 -29.59 -10.66
C LEU A 278 29.52 -28.23 -11.36
N VAL A 279 30.62 -28.06 -12.12
CA VAL A 279 30.87 -26.82 -12.90
C VAL A 279 29.78 -26.63 -13.96
N GLU A 280 29.39 -27.67 -14.70
CA GLU A 280 28.31 -27.59 -15.67
C GLU A 280 26.98 -27.16 -15.04
N LYS A 281 26.62 -27.71 -13.87
CA LYS A 281 25.42 -27.33 -13.14
C LYS A 281 25.46 -25.87 -12.61
N ILE A 282 26.63 -25.38 -12.23
CA ILE A 282 26.82 -23.98 -11.84
C ILE A 282 26.63 -23.05 -13.05
N LEU A 283 27.14 -23.42 -14.22
CA LEU A 283 26.93 -22.68 -15.46
C LEU A 283 25.45 -22.65 -15.87
N GLU A 284 24.73 -23.75 -15.72
CA GLU A 284 23.26 -23.76 -15.89
C GLU A 284 22.58 -22.80 -14.95
N VAL A 285 22.90 -22.81 -13.64
CA VAL A 285 22.35 -21.86 -12.66
C VAL A 285 22.60 -20.43 -13.13
N THR A 286 23.84 -20.07 -13.46
CA THR A 286 24.19 -18.69 -13.85
C THR A 286 23.49 -18.24 -15.13
N ARG A 287 23.22 -19.15 -16.06
CA ARG A 287 22.44 -18.85 -17.27
C ARG A 287 20.99 -18.44 -16.92
N TYR A 288 20.34 -19.15 -16.03
CA TYR A 288 18.89 -18.97 -15.78
C TYR A 288 18.55 -18.09 -14.57
N THR A 289 19.48 -17.85 -13.60
CA THR A 289 19.24 -16.99 -12.42
C THR A 289 19.70 -15.55 -12.60
N GLY A 290 20.64 -15.29 -13.50
CA GLY A 290 21.27 -13.95 -13.66
C GLY A 290 20.50 -12.96 -14.51
N GLY A 291 19.33 -13.31 -15.06
CA GLY A 291 18.57 -12.44 -15.98
C GLY A 291 19.28 -12.19 -17.33
N ALA A 292 20.47 -12.76 -17.53
CA ALA A 292 21.27 -12.58 -18.74
C ALA A 292 20.75 -13.42 -19.91
N HIS A 293 20.07 -14.52 -19.63
CA HIS A 293 19.50 -15.39 -20.64
C HIS A 293 17.99 -15.16 -20.73
N ARG A 294 17.54 -14.57 -21.82
CA ARG A 294 16.12 -14.52 -22.16
C ARG A 294 15.74 -15.88 -22.73
N LEU A 295 14.82 -16.59 -22.06
CA LEU A 295 14.23 -17.82 -22.62
C LEU A 295 13.68 -17.54 -24.01
N ARG A 296 13.90 -18.47 -24.92
CA ARG A 296 13.26 -18.46 -26.25
C ARG A 296 11.97 -19.25 -26.17
N LEU A 297 10.91 -18.57 -25.72
CA LEU A 297 9.59 -19.20 -25.66
C LEU A 297 9.03 -19.31 -27.08
N GLU A 298 8.98 -20.54 -27.59
CA GLU A 298 8.39 -20.88 -28.85
C GLU A 298 7.21 -21.81 -28.63
N HIS A 299 6.14 -21.64 -29.41
CA HIS A 299 5.04 -22.60 -29.37
C HIS A 299 5.50 -23.94 -29.96
N GLY A 300 5.42 -25.01 -29.17
CA GLY A 300 5.88 -26.31 -29.54
C GLY A 300 5.02 -27.41 -28.96
N ASP A 301 5.22 -28.65 -29.48
CA ASP A 301 4.57 -29.84 -28.97
C ASP A 301 5.23 -30.29 -27.66
N LEU A 302 4.59 -29.98 -26.53
CA LEU A 302 5.05 -30.37 -25.22
C LEU A 302 4.97 -31.89 -25.01
N SER A 303 3.97 -32.55 -25.61
CA SER A 303 3.81 -33.99 -25.50
C SER A 303 5.02 -34.73 -26.09
N GLN A 304 5.50 -34.27 -27.23
CA GLN A 304 6.67 -34.83 -27.90
C GLN A 304 7.95 -34.62 -27.06
N LEU A 305 8.14 -33.45 -26.46
CA LEU A 305 9.27 -33.18 -25.58
C LEU A 305 9.25 -34.11 -24.35
N VAL A 306 8.11 -34.23 -23.67
CA VAL A 306 7.96 -35.07 -22.48
C VAL A 306 8.19 -36.54 -22.85
N GLU A 307 7.64 -37.01 -23.96
CA GLU A 307 7.83 -38.39 -24.47
C GLU A 307 9.31 -38.69 -24.74
N SER A 308 10.04 -37.79 -25.36
CA SER A 308 11.48 -37.95 -25.63
C SER A 308 12.32 -38.06 -24.36
N GLU A 309 12.02 -37.22 -23.31
CA GLU A 309 12.72 -37.26 -22.03
C GLU A 309 12.36 -38.51 -21.21
N VAL A 310 11.11 -38.96 -21.27
CA VAL A 310 10.65 -40.19 -20.65
C VAL A 310 11.37 -41.38 -21.28
N ALA A 311 11.44 -41.49 -22.61
CA ALA A 311 12.16 -42.57 -23.33
C ALA A 311 13.66 -42.59 -22.98
N ALA A 312 14.29 -41.43 -22.81
CA ALA A 312 15.66 -41.30 -22.32
C ALA A 312 15.81 -41.78 -20.86
N ALA A 313 14.83 -41.54 -20.03
CA ALA A 313 14.81 -41.99 -18.64
C ALA A 313 14.53 -43.48 -18.48
N GLU A 314 13.70 -44.08 -19.33
CA GLU A 314 13.44 -45.54 -19.38
C GLU A 314 14.72 -46.37 -19.55
N ARG A 315 15.61 -45.95 -20.46
CA ARG A 315 16.92 -46.62 -20.65
C ARG A 315 17.75 -46.56 -19.35
N ARG A 316 17.70 -45.44 -18.61
CA ARG A 316 18.41 -45.30 -17.34
C ARG A 316 17.74 -46.09 -16.21
N ALA A 317 16.39 -46.16 -16.21
CA ALA A 317 15.62 -46.96 -15.28
C ALA A 317 15.94 -48.46 -15.41
N ALA A 318 15.92 -48.99 -16.65
CA ALA A 318 16.25 -50.40 -16.95
C ALA A 318 17.64 -50.78 -16.44
N ALA A 319 18.64 -49.92 -16.62
CA ALA A 319 20.01 -50.15 -16.14
C ALA A 319 20.10 -50.22 -14.60
N ARG A 320 19.11 -49.67 -13.89
CA ARG A 320 19.02 -49.64 -12.41
C ARG A 320 18.02 -50.66 -11.85
N GLY A 321 17.35 -51.44 -12.70
CA GLY A 321 16.29 -52.35 -12.29
C GLY A 321 15.04 -51.66 -11.76
N ALA A 322 14.81 -50.41 -12.17
CA ALA A 322 13.64 -49.60 -11.84
C ALA A 322 12.59 -49.70 -12.94
N VAL A 323 11.32 -49.54 -12.59
CA VAL A 323 10.19 -49.46 -13.51
C VAL A 323 9.80 -47.99 -13.71
N LEU A 324 9.65 -47.58 -14.97
CA LEU A 324 9.11 -46.25 -15.31
C LEU A 324 7.79 -46.48 -16.06
N GLU A 325 6.71 -45.90 -15.52
CA GLU A 325 5.37 -45.89 -16.10
C GLU A 325 5.02 -44.50 -16.57
N SER A 326 4.34 -44.34 -17.70
CA SER A 326 3.98 -43.03 -18.21
C SER A 326 2.54 -42.98 -18.72
N GLU A 327 1.84 -41.92 -18.40
CA GLU A 327 0.51 -41.57 -18.90
C GLU A 327 0.59 -40.16 -19.53
N LEU A 328 0.80 -40.10 -20.84
CA LEU A 328 1.07 -38.86 -21.55
C LEU A 328 -0.08 -38.50 -22.48
N ALA A 329 -0.78 -37.40 -22.16
CA ALA A 329 -1.75 -36.81 -23.07
C ALA A 329 -1.03 -36.28 -24.30
N GLN A 330 -1.56 -36.60 -25.49
CA GLN A 330 -0.99 -36.22 -26.78
C GLN A 330 -1.47 -34.85 -27.25
N GLY A 331 -0.67 -34.20 -28.11
CA GLY A 331 -1.07 -32.99 -28.81
C GLY A 331 -1.16 -31.74 -27.92
N ILE A 332 -0.51 -31.69 -26.76
CA ILE A 332 -0.48 -30.50 -25.91
C ILE A 332 0.54 -29.52 -26.47
N GLN A 333 0.05 -28.36 -26.93
CA GLN A 333 0.86 -27.23 -27.37
C GLN A 333 1.02 -26.21 -26.26
N ALA A 334 2.22 -25.67 -26.07
CA ALA A 334 2.49 -24.63 -25.09
C ALA A 334 3.65 -23.70 -25.53
N PRO A 335 3.76 -22.50 -25.01
CA PRO A 335 4.95 -21.68 -25.20
C PRO A 335 6.04 -22.10 -24.20
N PHE A 336 7.16 -22.64 -24.68
CA PHE A 336 8.29 -23.04 -23.84
C PHE A 336 9.63 -22.95 -24.59
N ASP A 337 10.72 -22.90 -23.80
CA ASP A 337 12.09 -23.11 -24.31
C ASP A 337 12.44 -24.59 -24.16
N ALA A 338 12.61 -25.28 -25.29
CA ALA A 338 12.77 -26.73 -25.32
C ALA A 338 14.03 -27.18 -24.58
N GLU A 339 15.17 -26.47 -24.75
CA GLU A 339 16.44 -26.82 -24.08
C GLU A 339 16.31 -26.65 -22.56
N ALA A 340 15.75 -25.54 -22.11
CA ALA A 340 15.56 -25.25 -20.70
C ALA A 340 14.56 -26.25 -20.05
N LEU A 341 13.45 -26.54 -20.70
CA LEU A 341 12.45 -27.45 -20.14
C LEU A 341 12.94 -28.91 -20.13
N ALA A 342 13.75 -29.34 -21.11
CA ALA A 342 14.43 -30.62 -21.07
C ALA A 342 15.34 -30.77 -19.83
N ILE A 343 16.07 -29.71 -19.45
CA ILE A 343 16.88 -29.71 -18.22
C ILE A 343 15.99 -29.92 -16.99
N VAL A 344 14.81 -29.27 -16.93
CA VAL A 344 13.86 -29.45 -15.81
C VAL A 344 13.41 -30.89 -15.71
N LEU A 345 12.94 -31.48 -16.83
CA LEU A 345 12.44 -32.86 -16.89
C LEU A 345 13.53 -33.84 -16.53
N SER A 346 14.73 -33.69 -17.12
CA SER A 346 15.87 -34.53 -16.82
C SER A 346 16.26 -34.51 -15.32
N ASN A 347 16.30 -33.35 -14.69
CA ASN A 347 16.58 -33.21 -13.26
C ASN A 347 15.52 -33.93 -12.39
N LEU A 348 14.23 -33.81 -12.74
CA LEU A 348 13.16 -34.45 -11.96
C LEU A 348 13.17 -35.97 -12.15
N LEU A 349 13.33 -36.45 -13.38
CA LEU A 349 13.40 -37.88 -13.69
C LEU A 349 14.64 -38.55 -13.07
N GLU A 350 15.81 -37.88 -13.13
CA GLU A 350 17.01 -38.35 -12.46
C GLU A 350 16.81 -38.44 -10.94
N ASN A 351 16.21 -37.43 -10.31
CA ASN A 351 15.92 -37.47 -8.89
C ASN A 351 14.93 -38.56 -8.52
N ALA A 352 13.84 -38.73 -9.28
CA ALA A 352 12.87 -39.79 -9.05
C ALA A 352 13.53 -41.17 -9.10
N LEU A 353 14.29 -41.50 -10.18
CA LEU A 353 15.00 -42.75 -10.32
C LEU A 353 16.09 -42.99 -9.26
N LYS A 354 16.68 -41.92 -8.75
CA LYS A 354 17.73 -41.95 -7.75
C LYS A 354 17.23 -42.26 -6.35
N TYR A 355 16.06 -41.72 -6.00
CA TYR A 355 15.47 -41.80 -4.68
C TYR A 355 14.34 -42.84 -4.59
N ALA A 356 13.89 -43.41 -5.72
CA ALA A 356 12.92 -44.49 -5.73
C ALA A 356 13.45 -45.67 -4.90
N GLN A 357 12.61 -46.25 -4.08
CA GLN A 357 12.88 -47.38 -3.25
C GLN A 357 11.65 -48.30 -3.27
N GLY A 358 11.87 -49.57 -3.28
CA GLY A 358 10.80 -50.55 -3.25
C GLY A 358 11.13 -51.74 -4.14
N PRO A 359 10.46 -52.88 -3.98
CA PRO A 359 10.55 -54.03 -4.86
C PRO A 359 9.38 -54.05 -5.88
N PRO A 360 9.53 -53.51 -7.10
CA PRO A 360 10.64 -52.74 -7.70
C PRO A 360 10.58 -51.24 -7.38
N PRO A 361 11.72 -50.47 -7.50
CA PRO A 361 11.71 -49.02 -7.54
C PRO A 361 10.87 -48.56 -8.74
N THR A 362 9.89 -47.70 -8.50
CA THR A 362 8.92 -47.28 -9.52
C THR A 362 8.85 -45.78 -9.63
N VAL A 363 8.85 -45.29 -10.85
CA VAL A 363 8.61 -43.86 -11.17
C VAL A 363 7.43 -43.77 -12.12
N HIS A 364 6.50 -42.89 -11.83
CA HIS A 364 5.32 -42.62 -12.64
C HIS A 364 5.35 -41.21 -13.17
N VAL A 365 5.15 -41.03 -14.50
CA VAL A 365 5.12 -39.74 -15.19
C VAL A 365 3.75 -39.52 -15.79
N ARG A 366 3.11 -38.42 -15.50
CA ARG A 366 1.82 -38.05 -16.08
C ARG A 366 1.90 -36.68 -16.72
N LEU A 367 1.38 -36.55 -17.94
CA LEU A 367 1.15 -35.27 -18.63
C LEU A 367 -0.34 -35.10 -18.88
N ALA A 368 -0.91 -33.97 -18.48
CA ALA A 368 -2.31 -33.64 -18.68
C ALA A 368 -2.50 -32.14 -18.97
N LEU A 369 -3.59 -31.81 -19.66
CA LEU A 369 -4.05 -30.41 -19.82
C LEU A 369 -5.15 -30.16 -18.79
N GLU A 370 -4.91 -29.20 -17.87
CA GLU A 370 -5.85 -28.84 -16.82
C GLU A 370 -6.12 -27.34 -16.89
N ARG A 371 -7.34 -26.93 -17.22
CA ARG A 371 -7.79 -25.51 -17.23
C ARG A 371 -6.90 -24.55 -18.05
N GLY A 372 -6.35 -25.00 -19.17
CA GLY A 372 -5.45 -24.20 -20.02
C GLY A 372 -4.01 -24.12 -19.51
N GLU A 373 -3.65 -24.95 -18.56
CA GLU A 373 -2.28 -25.16 -18.09
C GLU A 373 -1.85 -26.60 -18.40
N ALA A 374 -0.62 -26.78 -18.88
CA ALA A 374 -0.03 -28.12 -18.98
C ALA A 374 0.52 -28.53 -17.61
N VAL A 375 0.13 -29.70 -17.17
CA VAL A 375 0.55 -30.25 -15.87
C VAL A 375 1.35 -31.50 -16.12
N ILE A 376 2.61 -31.51 -15.63
CA ILE A 376 3.48 -32.68 -15.65
C ILE A 376 3.72 -33.10 -14.19
N GLU A 377 3.44 -34.36 -13.88
CA GLU A 377 3.68 -34.95 -12.57
C GLU A 377 4.71 -36.08 -12.68
N VAL A 378 5.75 -35.99 -11.85
CA VAL A 378 6.75 -37.04 -11.69
C VAL A 378 6.65 -37.57 -10.27
N ARG A 379 6.20 -38.79 -10.10
CA ARG A 379 5.99 -39.45 -8.80
C ARG A 379 6.96 -40.62 -8.65
N ASP A 380 7.58 -40.75 -7.51
CA ASP A 380 8.39 -41.90 -7.11
C ASP A 380 7.78 -42.63 -5.87
N ASN A 381 8.15 -43.88 -5.68
CA ASN A 381 7.81 -44.67 -4.48
C ASN A 381 8.97 -44.72 -3.46
N GLY A 382 9.77 -43.66 -3.40
CA GLY A 382 11.05 -43.63 -2.72
C GLY A 382 11.00 -43.17 -1.27
N VAL A 383 12.13 -42.59 -0.83
CA VAL A 383 12.39 -42.18 0.56
C VAL A 383 11.41 -41.15 1.11
N GLY A 384 10.68 -40.47 0.23
CA GLY A 384 9.75 -39.38 0.62
C GLY A 384 10.44 -38.15 1.20
N ILE A 385 9.65 -37.10 1.44
CA ILE A 385 10.11 -35.80 1.91
C ILE A 385 9.32 -35.46 3.17
N ALA A 386 9.99 -35.04 4.24
CA ALA A 386 9.31 -34.56 5.45
C ALA A 386 8.60 -33.23 5.16
N ALA A 387 7.48 -32.94 5.83
CA ALA A 387 6.67 -31.75 5.58
C ALA A 387 7.46 -30.44 5.70
N GLU A 388 8.39 -30.39 6.63
CA GLU A 388 9.26 -29.23 6.89
C GLU A 388 10.32 -29.04 5.78
N GLU A 389 10.61 -30.09 5.02
CA GLU A 389 11.61 -30.09 3.97
C GLU A 389 11.05 -29.78 2.58
N LEU A 390 9.70 -29.81 2.37
CA LEU A 390 9.05 -29.63 1.06
C LEU A 390 9.45 -28.35 0.33
N GLU A 391 9.60 -27.24 1.04
CA GLU A 391 10.11 -25.98 0.48
C GLU A 391 11.64 -25.91 0.46
N ALA A 392 12.29 -26.59 1.41
CA ALA A 392 13.74 -26.56 1.54
C ALA A 392 14.45 -27.32 0.42
N VAL A 393 13.82 -28.36 -0.16
CA VAL A 393 14.42 -29.19 -1.24
C VAL A 393 14.70 -28.37 -2.50
N PHE A 394 14.07 -27.20 -2.67
CA PHE A 394 14.31 -26.28 -3.77
C PHE A 394 15.41 -25.24 -3.47
N ARG A 395 15.99 -25.23 -2.26
CA ARG A 395 17.13 -24.35 -1.95
C ARG A 395 18.41 -24.89 -2.57
N PRO A 396 19.29 -24.02 -3.07
CA PRO A 396 20.55 -24.49 -3.66
C PRO A 396 21.39 -25.24 -2.63
N PHE A 397 21.99 -26.36 -3.04
CA PHE A 397 22.83 -27.26 -2.22
C PHE A 397 22.11 -27.92 -1.05
N TYR A 398 20.77 -27.80 -0.97
CA TYR A 398 20.02 -28.48 0.07
C TYR A 398 20.03 -29.99 -0.16
N ARG A 399 20.32 -30.69 0.90
CA ARG A 399 20.22 -32.16 0.97
C ARG A 399 19.59 -32.54 2.30
N SER A 400 18.57 -33.41 2.26
CA SER A 400 17.94 -33.89 3.49
C SER A 400 18.98 -34.48 4.45
N SER A 401 18.76 -34.32 5.75
CA SER A 401 19.63 -34.84 6.81
C SER A 401 19.59 -36.38 6.94
N ASP A 402 18.72 -37.04 6.19
CA ASP A 402 18.57 -38.51 6.20
C ASP A 402 19.81 -39.22 5.70
N GLU A 403 20.15 -40.33 6.38
CA GLU A 403 21.36 -41.11 6.09
C GLU A 403 21.37 -41.68 4.66
N VAL A 404 20.20 -42.13 4.15
CA VAL A 404 20.03 -42.64 2.79
C VAL A 404 20.32 -41.56 1.75
N THR A 405 19.80 -40.36 1.97
CA THR A 405 19.99 -39.20 1.09
C THR A 405 21.43 -38.69 1.12
N ARG A 406 22.12 -38.81 2.27
CA ARG A 406 23.55 -38.43 2.41
C ARG A 406 24.46 -39.39 1.63
N ARG A 407 24.19 -40.71 1.61
CA ARG A 407 24.98 -41.69 0.89
C ARG A 407 24.78 -41.66 -0.62
N THR A 408 23.67 -41.10 -1.07
CA THR A 408 23.34 -41.00 -2.50
C THR A 408 24.08 -39.83 -3.16
N PRO A 409 24.91 -40.00 -4.19
CA PRO A 409 25.66 -38.91 -4.81
C PRO A 409 24.73 -37.81 -5.38
N GLY A 410 25.05 -36.53 -5.16
CA GLY A 410 24.29 -35.43 -5.72
C GLY A 410 24.70 -34.06 -5.19
N THR A 411 24.56 -33.05 -6.01
CA THR A 411 25.01 -31.69 -5.73
C THR A 411 23.96 -30.81 -4.96
N GLY A 412 22.70 -31.25 -4.93
CA GLY A 412 21.61 -30.43 -4.35
C GLY A 412 21.25 -29.19 -5.17
N ILE A 413 21.68 -29.10 -6.43
CA ILE A 413 21.44 -27.96 -7.33
C ILE A 413 20.25 -28.21 -8.26
N GLY A 414 20.01 -29.45 -8.69
CA GLY A 414 19.08 -29.77 -9.77
C GLY A 414 17.66 -29.29 -9.57
N LEU A 415 17.08 -29.45 -8.36
CA LEU A 415 15.73 -28.93 -8.05
C LEU A 415 15.67 -27.42 -7.98
N PHE A 416 16.74 -26.77 -7.53
CA PHE A 416 16.85 -25.32 -7.55
C PHE A 416 16.83 -24.79 -8.99
N VAL A 417 17.67 -25.36 -9.89
CA VAL A 417 17.69 -24.99 -11.33
C VAL A 417 16.33 -25.21 -11.95
N ALA A 418 15.70 -26.35 -11.70
CA ALA A 418 14.39 -26.68 -12.24
C ALA A 418 13.33 -25.63 -11.81
N ARG A 419 13.35 -25.17 -10.55
CA ARG A 419 12.41 -24.15 -10.06
C ARG A 419 12.67 -22.77 -10.67
N GLU A 420 13.94 -22.38 -10.84
CA GLU A 420 14.30 -21.11 -11.48
C GLU A 420 13.86 -21.09 -12.96
N ILE A 421 14.13 -22.17 -13.70
CA ILE A 421 13.69 -22.32 -15.10
C ILE A 421 12.15 -22.24 -15.19
N MET A 422 11.43 -22.98 -14.35
CA MET A 422 9.96 -22.93 -14.34
C MET A 422 9.42 -21.54 -13.99
N THR A 423 10.06 -20.85 -13.06
CA THR A 423 9.70 -19.46 -12.70
C THR A 423 9.94 -18.52 -13.88
N ALA A 424 11.03 -18.69 -14.61
CA ALA A 424 11.33 -17.89 -15.82
C ALA A 424 10.34 -18.14 -16.97
N HIS A 425 9.75 -19.35 -17.06
CA HIS A 425 8.65 -19.68 -17.97
C HIS A 425 7.28 -19.11 -17.51
N GLY A 426 7.20 -18.42 -16.37
CA GLY A 426 5.92 -18.02 -15.76
C GLY A 426 5.13 -19.20 -15.17
N GLY A 427 5.74 -20.39 -15.11
CA GLY A 427 5.18 -21.61 -14.55
C GLY A 427 5.48 -21.79 -13.06
N ARG A 428 5.16 -22.98 -12.54
CA ARG A 428 5.35 -23.33 -11.13
C ARG A 428 5.89 -24.75 -11.01
N LEU A 429 6.78 -24.97 -10.04
CA LEU A 429 7.25 -26.30 -9.63
C LEU A 429 7.01 -26.49 -8.14
N MET A 430 6.30 -27.56 -7.78
CA MET A 430 5.90 -27.90 -6.42
C MET A 430 6.27 -29.32 -6.07
N ALA A 431 6.59 -29.59 -4.81
CA ALA A 431 6.79 -30.93 -4.28
C ALA A 431 5.65 -31.31 -3.32
N ARG A 432 5.21 -32.54 -3.37
CA ARG A 432 4.27 -33.16 -2.42
C ARG A 432 4.80 -34.50 -1.96
N SER A 433 4.62 -34.81 -0.71
CA SER A 433 4.93 -36.11 -0.12
C SER A 433 4.06 -36.31 1.12
N GLU A 434 3.64 -37.57 1.35
CA GLU A 434 2.92 -37.95 2.56
C GLU A 434 3.86 -38.21 3.76
N GLY A 435 5.15 -37.98 3.55
CA GLY A 435 6.18 -38.16 4.55
C GLY A 435 7.23 -39.21 4.16
N ARG A 436 8.12 -39.49 5.07
CA ARG A 436 9.25 -40.42 4.82
C ARG A 436 8.78 -41.85 4.53
N GLY A 437 9.38 -42.48 3.52
CA GLY A 437 9.02 -43.82 3.04
C GLY A 437 7.73 -43.88 2.23
N ARG A 438 7.14 -42.74 1.88
CA ARG A 438 5.88 -42.67 1.13
C ARG A 438 6.06 -42.13 -0.30
N GLY A 439 7.30 -41.97 -0.74
CA GLY A 439 7.63 -41.39 -2.04
C GLY A 439 7.37 -39.86 -2.08
N ALA A 440 7.66 -39.29 -3.23
CA ALA A 440 7.42 -37.89 -3.52
C ALA A 440 6.77 -37.71 -4.89
N THR A 441 6.06 -36.58 -5.07
CA THR A 441 5.49 -36.16 -6.34
C THR A 441 5.94 -34.74 -6.62
N PHE A 442 6.61 -34.52 -7.73
CA PHE A 442 6.95 -33.21 -8.26
C PHE A 442 5.97 -32.84 -9.34
N ARG A 443 5.29 -31.70 -9.15
CA ARG A 443 4.27 -31.20 -10.07
C ARG A 443 4.74 -29.88 -10.70
N LEU A 444 4.88 -29.94 -12.04
CA LEU A 444 5.14 -28.77 -12.89
C LEU A 444 3.82 -28.26 -13.45
N VAL A 445 3.68 -26.95 -13.54
CA VAL A 445 2.54 -26.30 -14.17
C VAL A 445 3.06 -25.25 -15.13
N LEU A 446 2.75 -25.40 -16.41
CA LEU A 446 3.14 -24.47 -17.49
C LEU A 446 1.88 -23.76 -18.01
N PRO A 447 1.81 -22.41 -17.95
CA PRO A 447 0.64 -21.66 -18.42
C PRO A 447 0.59 -21.57 -19.96
N GLY A 448 -0.59 -21.25 -20.49
CA GLY A 448 -0.80 -20.97 -21.92
C GLY A 448 -0.80 -22.22 -22.80
N ALA A 449 -1.10 -23.37 -22.21
CA ALA A 449 -1.20 -24.62 -22.95
C ALA A 449 -2.61 -24.81 -23.55
N SER A 450 -2.65 -25.46 -24.73
CA SER A 450 -3.86 -25.83 -25.43
C SER A 450 -3.71 -27.24 -26.04
N ALA A 451 -4.83 -27.90 -26.26
CA ALA A 451 -4.83 -29.13 -27.09
C ALA A 451 -4.76 -28.73 -28.58
N LEU A 452 -4.01 -29.48 -29.38
CA LEU A 452 -4.17 -29.43 -30.84
C LEU A 452 -5.63 -29.72 -31.17
N ALA A 453 -6.27 -28.82 -31.92
CA ALA A 453 -7.61 -29.10 -32.45
C ALA A 453 -7.49 -30.31 -33.40
N GLU A 454 -8.27 -31.36 -33.09
CA GLU A 454 -8.42 -32.50 -34.03
C GLU A 454 -8.93 -31.97 -35.36
N GLY A 455 -8.06 -31.72 -36.34
CA GLY A 455 -8.49 -31.25 -37.66
C GLY A 455 -7.45 -30.70 -38.62
N GLU A 456 -6.16 -30.60 -38.26
CA GLU A 456 -5.12 -30.14 -39.19
C GLU A 456 -4.09 -31.24 -39.58
N PHE A 457 -4.54 -32.45 -39.87
CA PHE A 457 -3.83 -33.32 -40.79
C PHE A 457 -4.36 -33.00 -42.19
N SER A 458 -4.00 -31.88 -42.79
CA SER A 458 -4.13 -31.63 -44.20
C SER A 458 -3.05 -32.45 -44.89
N GLU A 459 -3.52 -33.48 -45.62
CA GLU A 459 -2.86 -34.18 -46.71
C GLU A 459 -1.82 -33.29 -47.43
N TYR A 460 -0.56 -33.52 -47.16
CA TYR A 460 0.47 -33.18 -48.13
C TYR A 460 0.48 -34.30 -49.18
N ASP A 461 -0.52 -34.24 -50.06
CA ASP A 461 -0.61 -35.07 -51.22
C ASP A 461 0.50 -34.68 -52.21
N GLY A 462 1.49 -35.53 -52.31
CA GLY A 462 2.56 -35.41 -53.26
C GLY A 462 2.06 -35.72 -54.68
N ALA A 463 1.81 -34.65 -55.43
CA ALA A 463 1.64 -34.80 -56.88
C ALA A 463 2.12 -33.49 -57.54
N ASP A 464 3.36 -33.41 -57.90
CA ASP A 464 3.72 -32.97 -59.25
C ASP A 464 5.20 -33.25 -59.55
N SER A 465 5.43 -34.45 -60.14
CA SER A 465 6.61 -34.73 -60.93
C SER A 465 6.15 -35.22 -62.27
N ALA A 466 5.86 -34.29 -63.19
CA ALA A 466 5.93 -34.52 -64.62
C ALA A 466 5.44 -33.27 -65.44
N ARG A 467 6.37 -32.40 -65.73
CA ARG A 467 6.58 -31.87 -67.13
C ARG A 467 7.68 -30.84 -67.16
#